data_15c3499a4ee5e839940f789e73defeff
#
_entry.id   15c3499a4ee5e839940f789e73defeff
#
_cell.length_a   1.000
_cell.length_b   1.000
_cell.length_c   1.000
_cell.angle_alpha   90.00
_cell.angle_beta   90.00
_cell.angle_gamma   90.00
#
_symmetry.space_group_name_H-M   'P 1'
#
loop_
_entity.id
_entity.type
_entity.pdbx_description
1 polymer ?
#
loop_
_entity_poly.entity_id
_entity_poly.type
_entity_poly.pdbx_seq_one_letter_code
_entity_poly.pdbx_strand_id
1 'polypeptide(L)'
;MCIRDRPSTVIIVTLTLNTLPKREVNAGLAEVIKYGVILDYAFFEWLEAHIDELVALNQHSLQHCIARCCQIKADVVARDETEKGDRALLNLGHTFGHAIETHLGYGNWLHGEAVAAGTMMAAVLSDDIFFRTLHLA
;
A
#
# COMPACT_ATOMS: atom_id res chain seq x y z
N MET A 1 -7.72 -13.74 16.12
CA MET A 1 -8.64 -13.05 15.21
C MET A 1 -9.81 -14.00 14.89
N CYS A 2 -11.04 -13.63 15.22
CA CYS A 2 -12.20 -14.49 14.94
C CYS A 2 -12.47 -14.50 13.42
N ILE A 3 -12.28 -15.64 12.78
CA ILE A 3 -12.54 -15.88 11.34
C ILE A 3 -14.05 -15.90 11.04
N ARG A 4 -14.88 -15.77 12.07
CA ARG A 4 -16.32 -16.05 11.99
C ARG A 4 -17.17 -15.02 11.24
N ASP A 5 -16.64 -13.81 11.02
CA ASP A 5 -17.45 -12.68 10.55
C ASP A 5 -16.90 -12.08 9.26
N ARG A 6 -16.56 -12.93 8.26
CA ARG A 6 -16.25 -12.43 6.92
C ARG A 6 -17.55 -11.96 6.27
N PRO A 7 -17.64 -10.70 5.81
CA PRO A 7 -18.82 -10.22 5.11
C PRO A 7 -19.01 -11.01 3.81
N SER A 8 -20.26 -11.33 3.48
CA SER A 8 -20.60 -11.95 2.20
C SER A 8 -20.48 -10.99 1.02
N THR A 9 -20.56 -9.69 1.29
CA THR A 9 -20.48 -8.63 0.28
C THR A 9 -19.89 -7.38 0.89
N VAL A 10 -19.04 -6.68 0.14
CA VAL A 10 -18.49 -5.37 0.49
C VAL A 10 -18.87 -4.38 -0.61
N ILE A 11 -19.53 -3.30 -0.25
CA ILE A 11 -19.90 -2.22 -1.17
C ILE A 11 -18.95 -1.04 -0.93
N ILE A 12 -18.26 -0.59 -1.98
CA ILE A 12 -17.34 0.54 -1.93
C ILE A 12 -17.96 1.72 -2.68
N VAL A 13 -18.25 2.80 -1.94
CA VAL A 13 -18.83 4.03 -2.49
C VAL A 13 -17.72 5.06 -2.69
N THR A 14 -17.17 5.15 -3.89
CA THR A 14 -16.01 6.00 -4.20
C THR A 14 -16.28 7.50 -4.01
N LEU A 15 -17.53 7.94 -4.17
CA LEU A 15 -17.92 9.34 -3.98
C LEU A 15 -17.66 9.86 -2.56
N THR A 16 -17.63 8.98 -1.55
CA THR A 16 -17.33 9.38 -0.17
C THR A 16 -15.90 9.90 -0.02
N LEU A 17 -14.98 9.52 -0.91
CA LEU A 17 -13.60 10.01 -0.90
C LEU A 17 -13.52 11.53 -1.14
N ASN A 18 -14.53 12.14 -1.79
CA ASN A 18 -14.58 13.59 -2.00
C ASN A 18 -14.67 14.39 -0.70
N THR A 19 -15.02 13.76 0.41
CA THR A 19 -15.10 14.40 1.73
C THR A 19 -13.78 14.34 2.50
N LEU A 20 -12.79 13.61 2.01
CA LEU A 20 -11.51 13.45 2.69
C LEU A 20 -10.60 14.67 2.47
N PRO A 21 -9.84 15.10 3.50
CA PRO A 21 -8.74 16.02 3.32
C PRO A 21 -7.68 15.43 2.36
N LYS A 22 -6.99 16.28 1.59
CA LYS A 22 -5.92 15.82 0.67
C LYS A 22 -4.84 14.98 1.35
N ARG A 23 -4.52 15.30 2.60
CA ARG A 23 -3.53 14.55 3.39
C ARG A 23 -3.93 13.09 3.58
N GLU A 24 -5.21 12.83 3.84
CA GLU A 24 -5.77 11.48 3.99
C GLU A 24 -5.79 10.72 2.66
N VAL A 25 -6.12 11.42 1.56
CA VAL A 25 -6.07 10.84 0.20
C VAL A 25 -4.64 10.42 -0.12
N ASN A 26 -3.66 11.28 0.10
CA ASN A 26 -2.25 10.98 -0.15
C ASN A 26 -1.76 9.81 0.71
N ALA A 27 -2.15 9.76 1.99
CA ALA A 27 -1.84 8.65 2.87
C ALA A 27 -2.44 7.32 2.35
N GLY A 28 -3.66 7.35 1.83
CA GLY A 28 -4.28 6.18 1.18
C GLY A 28 -3.55 5.76 -0.11
N LEU A 29 -3.11 6.71 -0.93
CA LEU A 29 -2.37 6.43 -2.17
C LEU A 29 -1.01 5.77 -1.88
N ALA A 30 -0.37 6.06 -0.76
CA ALA A 30 0.87 5.39 -0.36
C ALA A 30 0.67 3.87 -0.22
N GLU A 31 -0.45 3.45 0.37
CA GLU A 31 -0.82 2.04 0.48
C GLU A 31 -1.14 1.40 -0.89
N VAL A 32 -1.74 2.18 -1.79
CA VAL A 32 -2.01 1.74 -3.17
C VAL A 32 -0.71 1.51 -3.93
N ILE A 33 0.23 2.46 -3.88
CA ILE A 33 1.54 2.36 -4.54
C ILE A 33 2.29 1.12 -4.06
N LYS A 34 2.21 0.80 -2.78
CA LYS A 34 2.80 -0.40 -2.20
C LYS A 34 2.36 -1.68 -2.93
N TYR A 35 1.09 -1.82 -3.29
CA TYR A 35 0.61 -2.98 -4.06
C TYR A 35 1.28 -3.10 -5.43
N GLY A 36 1.46 -1.98 -6.13
CA GLY A 36 2.17 -1.94 -7.39
C GLY A 36 3.63 -2.39 -7.23
N VAL A 37 4.33 -1.83 -6.25
CA VAL A 37 5.76 -2.12 -5.99
C VAL A 37 6.00 -3.60 -5.68
N ILE A 38 5.15 -4.24 -4.87
CA ILE A 38 5.43 -5.60 -4.38
C ILE A 38 4.82 -6.72 -5.21
N LEU A 39 3.74 -6.47 -5.95
CA LEU A 39 2.94 -7.55 -6.54
C LEU A 39 2.56 -7.35 -7.99
N ASP A 40 2.61 -6.12 -8.52
CA ASP A 40 2.08 -5.83 -9.84
C ASP A 40 2.77 -4.62 -10.49
N TYR A 41 3.86 -4.90 -11.19
CA TYR A 41 4.64 -3.86 -11.85
C TYR A 41 3.84 -3.10 -12.92
N ALA A 42 2.97 -3.79 -13.67
CA ALA A 42 2.12 -3.12 -14.66
C ALA A 42 1.12 -2.15 -14.00
N PHE A 43 0.63 -2.52 -12.82
CA PHE A 43 -0.21 -1.60 -12.03
C PHE A 43 0.62 -0.42 -11.49
N PHE A 44 1.87 -0.63 -11.11
CA PHE A 44 2.76 0.46 -10.71
C PHE A 44 2.97 1.47 -11.85
N GLU A 45 3.27 1.02 -13.08
CA GLU A 45 3.40 1.89 -14.24
C GLU A 45 2.09 2.64 -14.55
N TRP A 46 0.95 1.96 -14.40
CA TRP A 46 -0.35 2.59 -14.55
C TRP A 46 -0.58 3.69 -13.51
N LEU A 47 -0.19 3.46 -12.24
CA LEU A 47 -0.28 4.45 -11.17
C LEU A 47 0.57 5.68 -11.46
N GLU A 48 1.81 5.51 -11.96
CA GLU A 48 2.67 6.62 -12.36
C GLU A 48 2.01 7.50 -13.43
N ALA A 49 1.38 6.87 -14.44
CA ALA A 49 0.72 7.57 -15.52
C ALA A 49 -0.57 8.31 -15.08
N HIS A 50 -1.23 7.88 -14.00
CA HIS A 50 -2.55 8.39 -13.59
C HIS A 50 -2.55 9.02 -12.19
N ILE A 51 -1.39 9.29 -11.60
CA ILE A 51 -1.30 9.78 -10.23
C ILE A 51 -2.03 11.12 -10.04
N ASP A 52 -1.92 12.02 -11.01
CA ASP A 52 -2.59 13.33 -10.96
C ASP A 52 -4.13 13.18 -10.97
N GLU A 53 -4.66 12.22 -11.72
CA GLU A 53 -6.08 11.91 -11.75
C GLU A 53 -6.56 11.33 -10.41
N LEU A 54 -5.75 10.45 -9.79
CA LEU A 54 -6.06 9.86 -8.49
C LEU A 54 -6.04 10.91 -7.37
N VAL A 55 -5.06 11.81 -7.38
CA VAL A 55 -4.98 12.94 -6.43
C VAL A 55 -6.15 13.91 -6.63
N ALA A 56 -6.61 14.09 -7.89
CA ALA A 56 -7.78 14.89 -8.22
C ALA A 56 -9.13 14.17 -7.95
N LEU A 57 -9.09 12.92 -7.44
CA LEU A 57 -10.25 12.07 -7.15
C LEU A 57 -11.11 11.80 -8.40
N ASN A 58 -10.49 11.65 -9.58
CA ASN A 58 -11.20 11.24 -10.79
C ASN A 58 -11.88 9.88 -10.55
N GLN A 59 -13.20 9.84 -10.74
CA GLN A 59 -14.00 8.67 -10.37
C GLN A 59 -13.66 7.42 -11.19
N HIS A 60 -13.32 7.59 -12.47
CA HIS A 60 -12.98 6.46 -13.33
C HIS A 60 -11.65 5.83 -12.89
N SER A 61 -10.63 6.67 -12.68
CA SER A 61 -9.30 6.23 -12.23
C SER A 61 -9.35 5.64 -10.82
N LEU A 62 -10.15 6.22 -9.92
CA LEU A 62 -10.39 5.67 -8.58
C LEU A 62 -11.05 4.28 -8.63
N GLN A 63 -12.07 4.10 -9.45
CA GLN A 63 -12.75 2.81 -9.58
C GLN A 63 -11.78 1.73 -10.09
N HIS A 64 -10.98 2.03 -11.11
CA HIS A 64 -9.98 1.11 -11.62
C HIS A 64 -8.94 0.76 -10.55
N CYS A 65 -8.38 1.78 -9.90
CA CYS A 65 -7.38 1.65 -8.86
C CYS A 65 -7.88 0.77 -7.69
N ILE A 66 -9.06 1.09 -7.16
CA ILE A 66 -9.65 0.35 -6.03
C ILE A 66 -9.97 -1.10 -6.42
N ALA A 67 -10.54 -1.32 -7.60
CA ALA A 67 -10.84 -2.66 -8.10
C ALA A 67 -9.55 -3.49 -8.19
N ARG A 68 -8.46 -2.91 -8.72
CA ARG A 68 -7.18 -3.61 -8.83
C ARG A 68 -6.58 -3.93 -7.47
N CYS A 69 -6.60 -2.99 -6.52
CA CYS A 69 -6.14 -3.22 -5.15
C CYS A 69 -6.94 -4.34 -4.45
N CYS A 70 -8.26 -4.33 -4.61
CA CYS A 70 -9.12 -5.39 -4.06
C CYS A 70 -8.78 -6.76 -4.65
N GLN A 71 -8.55 -6.84 -5.96
CA GLN A 71 -8.18 -8.08 -6.64
C GLN A 71 -6.83 -8.60 -6.12
N ILE A 72 -5.79 -7.75 -6.10
CA ILE A 72 -4.46 -8.13 -5.60
C ILE A 72 -4.55 -8.65 -4.16
N LYS A 73 -5.27 -7.93 -3.30
CA LYS A 73 -5.45 -8.34 -1.90
C LYS A 73 -6.18 -9.68 -1.80
N ALA A 74 -7.24 -9.89 -2.59
CA ALA A 74 -7.99 -11.13 -2.62
C ALA A 74 -7.11 -12.30 -3.05
N ASP A 75 -6.29 -12.13 -4.09
CA ASP A 75 -5.37 -13.13 -4.61
C ASP A 75 -4.31 -13.52 -3.57
N VAL A 76 -3.76 -12.53 -2.85
CA VAL A 76 -2.78 -12.79 -1.76
C VAL A 76 -3.41 -13.54 -0.61
N VAL A 77 -4.59 -13.11 -0.16
CA VAL A 77 -5.30 -13.77 0.96
C VAL A 77 -5.72 -15.19 0.59
N ALA A 78 -6.12 -15.43 -0.68
CA ALA A 78 -6.48 -16.77 -1.15
C ALA A 78 -5.27 -17.72 -1.16
N ARG A 79 -4.06 -17.22 -1.45
CA ARG A 79 -2.83 -18.02 -1.45
C ARG A 79 -2.24 -18.22 -0.05
N ASP A 80 -2.42 -17.27 0.84
CA ASP A 80 -1.84 -17.28 2.18
C ASP A 80 -2.84 -16.78 3.24
N GLU A 81 -3.80 -17.64 3.56
CA GLU A 81 -4.85 -17.32 4.54
C GLU A 81 -4.29 -17.11 5.96
N THR A 82 -3.19 -17.78 6.30
CA THR A 82 -2.62 -17.83 7.67
C THR A 82 -1.45 -16.87 7.89
N GLU A 83 -1.07 -16.07 6.89
CA GLU A 83 0.02 -15.07 6.97
C GLU A 83 1.39 -15.69 7.30
N LYS A 84 1.71 -16.81 6.63
CA LYS A 84 3.00 -17.52 6.83
C LYS A 84 3.96 -17.37 5.65
N GLY A 85 3.56 -16.69 4.59
CA GLY A 85 4.31 -16.54 3.35
C GLY A 85 4.07 -15.20 2.67
N ASP A 86 3.51 -15.23 1.47
CA ASP A 86 3.33 -14.06 0.56
C ASP A 86 2.59 -12.89 1.20
N ARG A 87 1.70 -13.14 2.14
CA ARG A 87 0.95 -12.09 2.83
C ARG A 87 1.84 -11.17 3.65
N ALA A 88 3.01 -11.64 4.11
CA ALA A 88 4.00 -10.82 4.80
C ALA A 88 4.51 -9.67 3.92
N LEU A 89 4.48 -9.82 2.58
CA LEU A 89 4.86 -8.77 1.63
C LEU A 89 3.97 -7.52 1.77
N LEU A 90 2.69 -7.69 2.17
CA LEU A 90 1.79 -6.57 2.42
C LEU A 90 2.26 -5.64 3.55
N ASN A 91 3.24 -6.09 4.34
CA ASN A 91 3.85 -5.31 5.42
C ASN A 91 5.10 -4.54 4.96
N LEU A 92 5.39 -4.46 3.65
CA LEU A 92 6.50 -3.63 3.15
C LEU A 92 6.36 -2.19 3.68
N GLY A 93 7.44 -1.66 4.21
CA GLY A 93 7.47 -0.31 4.81
C GLY A 93 6.94 -0.24 6.25
N HIS A 94 6.14 -1.20 6.72
CA HIS A 94 5.52 -1.13 8.05
C HIS A 94 6.54 -1.18 9.19
N THR A 95 7.62 -1.92 9.08
CA THR A 95 8.66 -1.99 10.13
C THR A 95 9.26 -0.60 10.40
N PHE A 96 9.64 0.11 9.35
CA PHE A 96 10.13 1.49 9.46
C PHE A 96 9.00 2.46 9.80
N GLY A 97 7.82 2.29 9.20
CA GLY A 97 6.65 3.12 9.45
C GLY A 97 6.23 3.11 10.92
N HIS A 98 6.13 1.95 11.54
CA HIS A 98 5.81 1.82 12.97
C HIS A 98 6.91 2.41 13.87
N ALA A 99 8.19 2.29 13.49
CA ALA A 99 9.27 2.94 14.22
C ALA A 99 9.13 4.47 14.18
N ILE A 100 8.77 5.05 13.01
CA ILE A 100 8.50 6.48 12.84
C ILE A 100 7.31 6.91 13.71
N GLU A 101 6.17 6.20 13.63
CA GLU A 101 4.97 6.50 14.41
C GLU A 101 5.26 6.46 15.92
N THR A 102 6.02 5.46 16.37
CA THR A 102 6.38 5.32 17.79
C THR A 102 7.30 6.44 18.25
N HIS A 103 8.29 6.82 17.44
CA HIS A 103 9.28 7.85 17.82
C HIS A 103 8.67 9.26 17.84
N LEU A 104 7.82 9.57 16.86
CA LEU A 104 7.20 10.90 16.72
C LEU A 104 5.94 11.06 17.58
N GLY A 105 5.43 9.98 18.17
CA GLY A 105 4.16 9.93 18.89
C GLY A 105 2.98 9.74 17.95
N TYR A 106 2.06 8.86 18.34
CA TYR A 106 0.85 8.55 17.56
C TYR A 106 0.01 9.80 17.30
N GLY A 107 -0.49 9.93 16.09
CA GLY A 107 -1.36 11.04 15.65
C GLY A 107 -0.63 12.23 15.02
N ASN A 108 0.70 12.33 15.10
CA ASN A 108 1.46 13.37 14.42
C ASN A 108 1.58 13.08 12.91
N TRP A 109 1.85 11.84 12.57
CA TRP A 109 1.83 11.34 11.20
C TRP A 109 0.61 10.44 10.99
N LEU A 110 0.02 10.49 9.80
CA LEU A 110 -0.93 9.48 9.37
C LEU A 110 -0.19 8.17 9.09
N HIS A 111 -0.86 7.04 9.34
CA HIS A 111 -0.27 5.72 9.11
C HIS A 111 0.31 5.59 7.69
N GLY A 112 -0.46 5.98 6.67
CA GLY A 112 0.00 5.92 5.28
C GLY A 112 1.21 6.82 4.98
N GLU A 113 1.37 7.96 5.66
CA GLU A 113 2.58 8.79 5.54
C GLU A 113 3.81 8.06 6.10
N ALA A 114 3.67 7.43 7.26
CA ALA A 114 4.73 6.65 7.87
C ALA A 114 5.09 5.42 7.03
N VAL A 115 4.10 4.73 6.46
CA VAL A 115 4.30 3.60 5.54
C VAL A 115 4.96 4.05 4.24
N ALA A 116 4.60 5.23 3.68
CA ALA A 116 5.27 5.78 2.50
C ALA A 116 6.78 5.99 2.75
N ALA A 117 7.11 6.69 3.84
CA ALA A 117 8.51 6.89 4.24
C ALA A 117 9.23 5.56 4.48
N GLY A 118 8.58 4.64 5.18
CA GLY A 118 9.11 3.31 5.47
C GLY A 118 9.33 2.46 4.20
N THR A 119 8.47 2.57 3.20
CA THR A 119 8.62 1.90 1.90
C THR A 119 9.84 2.44 1.14
N MET A 120 10.05 3.76 1.14
CA MET A 120 11.24 4.38 0.56
C MET A 120 12.52 3.90 1.27
N MET A 121 12.52 3.85 2.59
CA MET A 121 13.66 3.36 3.37
C MET A 121 13.95 1.88 3.04
N ALA A 122 12.92 1.05 2.93
CA ALA A 122 13.06 -0.36 2.57
C ALA A 122 13.62 -0.53 1.15
N ALA A 123 13.19 0.29 0.18
CA ALA A 123 13.69 0.27 -1.19
C ALA A 123 15.17 0.64 -1.26
N VAL A 124 15.59 1.71 -0.58
CA VAL A 124 16.99 2.14 -0.52
C VAL A 124 17.86 1.06 0.14
N LEU A 125 17.39 0.47 1.23
CA LEU A 125 18.11 -0.61 1.91
C LEU A 125 18.24 -1.86 1.01
N SER A 126 17.20 -2.21 0.27
CA SER A 126 17.21 -3.34 -0.67
C SER A 126 18.24 -3.13 -1.79
N ASP A 127 18.32 -1.92 -2.32
CA ASP A 127 19.27 -1.54 -3.36
C ASP A 127 20.73 -1.65 -2.83
N ASP A 128 21.01 -1.09 -1.65
CA ASP A 128 22.35 -1.18 -1.02
C ASP A 128 22.76 -2.63 -0.74
N ILE A 129 21.86 -3.48 -0.24
CA ILE A 129 22.12 -4.89 -0.01
C ILE A 129 22.41 -5.62 -1.34
N PHE A 130 21.62 -5.36 -2.39
CA PHE A 130 21.79 -5.98 -3.69
C PHE A 130 23.15 -5.64 -4.28
N PHE A 131 23.55 -4.37 -4.29
CA PHE A 131 24.85 -3.94 -4.80
C PHE A 131 26.02 -4.53 -4.00
N ARG A 132 25.93 -4.56 -2.69
CA ARG A 132 26.98 -5.17 -1.84
C ARG A 132 27.13 -6.66 -2.11
N THR A 133 26.05 -7.38 -2.31
CA THR A 133 26.07 -8.82 -2.59
C THR A 133 26.74 -9.11 -3.93
N LEU A 134 26.48 -8.29 -4.95
CA LEU A 134 27.11 -8.43 -6.28
C LEU A 134 28.63 -8.15 -6.29
N HIS A 135 29.13 -7.33 -5.37
CA HIS A 135 30.56 -6.98 -5.29
C HIS A 135 31.36 -7.93 -4.40
N LEU A 136 30.70 -8.87 -3.70
CA LEU A 136 31.33 -9.89 -2.86
C LEU A 136 31.37 -11.27 -3.55
N ALA A 137 30.80 -11.42 -4.74
CA ALA A 137 30.83 -12.63 -5.55
C ALA A 137 31.84 -12.50 -6.69
#